data_eee85caa3d32063cff3cb3fc13eb9539
#
_entry.id   eee85caa3d32063cff3cb3fc13eb9539
#
_cell.length_a   1.000
_cell.length_b   1.000
_cell.length_c   1.000
_cell.angle_alpha   90.00
_cell.angle_beta   90.00
_cell.angle_gamma   90.00
#
_symmetry.space_group_name_H-M   'P 1'
#
loop_
_entity.id
_entity.type
_entity.pdbx_description
1 polymer ?
#
loop_
_entity_poly.entity_id
_entity_poly.type
_entity_poly.pdbx_seq_one_letter_code
_entity_poly.pdbx_strand_id
1 'polypeptide(L)'
;VKKVRDVKNFLEENGYRLCGDEPLKITVNTSDFGKSGFEFAENLRKNNAECEFCDRDFVVMMVTPENSDGDLEAVKRAFVSHEKPDGKSVAPKTALPVFVLPEKRLSVRQAVFCSSESIPVENSVGRVAASPAVACPPAIPVVISGEIINESTVEIMKYYGTEYVRVVTE
;
A
#
# COMPACT_ATOMS: atom_id res chain seq x y z
N VAL A 1 7.38 -22.98 -4.66
CA VAL A 1 7.41 -22.72 -3.21
C VAL A 1 8.85 -22.71 -2.70
N LYS A 2 9.68 -23.78 -2.94
CA LYS A 2 11.05 -23.86 -2.42
C LYS A 2 11.88 -22.64 -2.84
N LYS A 3 11.94 -22.34 -4.14
CA LYS A 3 12.70 -21.20 -4.69
C LYS A 3 12.27 -19.84 -4.09
N VAL A 4 10.97 -19.66 -3.82
CA VAL A 4 10.48 -18.42 -3.18
C VAL A 4 10.95 -18.32 -1.74
N ARG A 5 10.97 -19.44 -1.02
CA ARG A 5 11.53 -19.51 0.33
C ARG A 5 13.02 -19.16 0.34
N ASP A 6 13.77 -19.63 -0.65
CA ASP A 6 15.20 -19.30 -0.78
C ASP A 6 15.40 -17.78 -1.01
N VAL A 7 14.51 -17.12 -1.77
CA VAL A 7 14.55 -15.65 -1.92
C VAL A 7 14.16 -14.96 -0.61
N LYS A 8 13.14 -15.43 0.09
CA LYS A 8 12.74 -14.89 1.40
C LYS A 8 13.90 -14.95 2.41
N ASN A 9 14.50 -16.12 2.56
CA ASN A 9 15.65 -16.31 3.45
C ASN A 9 16.80 -15.36 3.08
N PHE A 10 17.12 -15.27 1.78
CA PHE A 10 18.15 -14.35 1.30
C PHE A 10 17.86 -12.89 1.69
N LEU A 11 16.60 -12.44 1.56
CA LEU A 11 16.22 -11.08 1.93
C LEU A 11 16.35 -10.86 3.44
N GLU A 12 15.91 -11.82 4.25
CA GLU A 12 16.03 -11.74 5.72
C GLU A 12 17.50 -11.73 6.17
N GLU A 13 18.37 -12.58 5.58
CA GLU A 13 19.81 -12.58 5.82
C GLU A 13 20.46 -11.25 5.43
N ASN A 14 19.90 -10.53 4.46
CA ASN A 14 20.33 -9.20 4.07
C ASN A 14 19.65 -8.06 4.88
N GLY A 15 18.90 -8.42 5.94
CA GLY A 15 18.33 -7.48 6.90
C GLY A 15 16.99 -6.90 6.49
N TYR A 16 16.32 -7.45 5.47
CA TYR A 16 14.96 -7.06 5.10
C TYR A 16 13.94 -7.69 6.02
N ARG A 17 12.98 -6.91 6.48
CA ARG A 17 11.84 -7.42 7.24
C ARG A 17 10.70 -7.80 6.31
N LEU A 18 10.36 -9.08 6.30
CA LEU A 18 9.24 -9.60 5.54
C LEU A 18 7.95 -9.57 6.38
N CYS A 19 6.82 -9.42 5.70
CA CYS A 19 5.49 -9.44 6.29
C CYS A 19 4.65 -10.51 5.61
N GLY A 20 3.82 -11.21 6.40
CA GLY A 20 2.98 -12.31 5.90
C GLY A 20 3.76 -13.60 5.66
N ASP A 21 3.02 -14.68 5.53
CA ASP A 21 3.53 -16.06 5.39
C ASP A 21 3.12 -16.71 4.06
N GLU A 22 2.47 -15.96 3.15
CA GLU A 22 2.02 -16.52 1.88
C GLU A 22 3.18 -17.11 1.08
N PRO A 23 2.99 -18.35 0.57
CA PRO A 23 4.10 -19.10 0.00
C PRO A 23 4.61 -18.56 -1.34
N LEU A 24 3.81 -17.77 -2.06
CA LEU A 24 4.14 -17.22 -3.38
C LEU A 24 4.22 -15.70 -3.41
N LYS A 25 3.95 -15.04 -2.28
CA LYS A 25 4.14 -13.59 -2.13
C LYS A 25 5.35 -13.28 -1.28
N ILE A 26 6.02 -12.19 -1.63
CA ILE A 26 7.13 -11.62 -0.88
C ILE A 26 6.74 -10.18 -0.59
N THR A 27 6.37 -9.91 0.65
CA THR A 27 6.01 -8.56 1.11
C THR A 27 7.15 -8.02 1.96
N VAL A 28 7.80 -6.97 1.49
CA VAL A 28 8.94 -6.34 2.17
C VAL A 28 8.49 -5.02 2.77
N ASN A 29 8.77 -4.83 4.06
CA ASN A 29 8.64 -3.53 4.69
C ASN A 29 9.86 -2.68 4.33
N THR A 30 9.64 -1.62 3.56
CA THR A 30 10.70 -0.76 3.02
C THR A 30 11.03 0.41 3.94
N SER A 31 10.13 0.75 4.84
CA SER A 31 10.29 1.90 5.74
C SER A 31 11.46 1.75 6.72
N ASP A 32 11.90 0.52 7.02
CA ASP A 32 13.08 0.26 7.85
C ASP A 32 14.38 0.69 7.17
N PHE A 33 14.35 0.89 5.86
CA PHE A 33 15.48 1.36 5.05
C PHE A 33 15.42 2.86 4.75
N GLY A 34 14.45 3.60 5.32
CA GLY A 34 14.27 5.02 5.08
C GLY A 34 13.85 5.37 3.65
N LYS A 35 13.36 4.39 2.91
CA LYS A 35 12.91 4.51 1.53
C LYS A 35 11.46 4.06 1.41
N SER A 36 10.75 4.64 0.47
CA SER A 36 9.37 4.23 0.15
C SER A 36 9.34 2.95 -0.68
N GLY A 37 8.24 2.22 -0.64
CA GLY A 37 8.02 1.10 -1.56
C GLY A 37 8.06 1.53 -3.02
N PHE A 38 7.71 2.79 -3.34
CA PHE A 38 7.82 3.35 -4.69
C PHE A 38 9.28 3.39 -5.19
N GLU A 39 10.23 3.80 -4.33
CA GLU A 39 11.66 3.80 -4.67
C GLU A 39 12.20 2.39 -4.88
N PHE A 40 11.72 1.42 -4.06
CA PHE A 40 12.05 0.02 -4.26
C PHE A 40 11.47 -0.54 -5.55
N ALA A 41 10.22 -0.21 -5.89
CA ALA A 41 9.58 -0.61 -7.14
C ALA A 41 10.34 -0.07 -8.36
N GLU A 42 10.80 1.18 -8.31
CA GLU A 42 11.62 1.76 -9.38
C GLU A 42 12.94 1.02 -9.55
N ASN A 43 13.59 0.63 -8.44
CA ASN A 43 14.82 -0.14 -8.50
C ASN A 43 14.61 -1.57 -9.03
N LEU A 44 13.50 -2.21 -8.67
CA LEU A 44 13.10 -3.50 -9.25
C LEU A 44 12.98 -3.38 -10.78
N ARG A 45 12.31 -2.35 -11.30
CA ARG A 45 12.17 -2.10 -12.74
C ARG A 45 13.51 -1.93 -13.44
N LYS A 46 14.46 -1.20 -12.83
CA LYS A 46 15.84 -1.05 -13.34
C LYS A 46 16.59 -2.38 -13.45
N ASN A 47 16.18 -3.37 -12.65
CA ASN A 47 16.73 -4.73 -12.66
C ASN A 47 15.86 -5.75 -13.42
N ASN A 48 14.94 -5.29 -14.26
CA ASN A 48 14.01 -6.10 -15.05
C ASN A 48 13.06 -6.98 -14.19
N ALA A 49 12.68 -6.48 -13.02
CA ALA A 49 11.66 -7.09 -12.18
C ALA A 49 10.54 -6.08 -11.94
N GLU A 50 9.30 -6.54 -11.93
CA GLU A 50 8.14 -5.70 -11.60
C GLU A 50 7.51 -6.19 -10.31
N CYS A 51 7.04 -5.25 -9.48
CA CYS A 51 6.28 -5.60 -8.28
C CYS A 51 4.78 -5.69 -8.59
N GLU A 52 4.07 -6.49 -7.83
CA GLU A 52 2.61 -6.58 -7.88
C GLU A 52 1.96 -5.32 -7.29
N PHE A 53 2.54 -4.82 -6.21
CA PHE A 53 2.05 -3.66 -5.49
C PHE A 53 3.19 -2.93 -4.79
N CYS A 54 3.07 -1.62 -4.70
CA CYS A 54 3.90 -0.81 -3.81
C CYS A 54 3.09 0.36 -3.24
N ASP A 55 3.43 0.74 -2.04
CA ASP A 55 2.95 1.95 -1.39
C ASP A 55 4.11 2.66 -0.66
N ARG A 56 3.76 3.52 0.29
CA ARG A 56 4.75 4.26 1.07
C ARG A 56 5.66 3.35 1.90
N ASP A 57 5.13 2.25 2.44
CA ASP A 57 5.80 1.42 3.44
C ASP A 57 6.18 0.03 2.94
N PHE A 58 5.55 -0.44 1.86
CA PHE A 58 5.68 -1.81 1.40
C PHE A 58 5.95 -1.90 -0.10
N VAL A 59 6.65 -2.97 -0.47
CA VAL A 59 6.68 -3.50 -1.82
C VAL A 59 6.28 -4.97 -1.77
N VAL A 60 5.40 -5.37 -2.67
CA VAL A 60 4.87 -6.74 -2.76
C VAL A 60 5.23 -7.32 -4.10
N MET A 61 5.83 -8.50 -4.10
CA MET A 61 6.09 -9.29 -5.29
C MET A 61 5.28 -10.57 -5.25
N MET A 62 4.74 -10.95 -6.39
CA MET A 62 4.06 -12.21 -6.57
C MET A 62 4.87 -13.10 -7.52
N VAL A 63 5.13 -14.31 -7.10
CA VAL A 63 5.90 -15.29 -7.88
C VAL A 63 4.95 -16.33 -8.43
N THR A 64 5.05 -16.59 -9.73
CA THR A 64 4.26 -17.60 -10.42
C THR A 64 5.13 -18.81 -10.81
N PRO A 65 4.53 -19.95 -11.20
CA PRO A 65 5.29 -21.11 -11.70
C PRO A 65 6.12 -20.81 -12.94
N GLU A 66 5.75 -19.78 -13.72
CA GLU A 66 6.41 -19.38 -14.96
C GLU A 66 7.70 -18.60 -14.71
N ASN A 67 7.89 -18.05 -13.50
CA ASN A 67 9.11 -17.34 -13.18
C ASN A 67 10.33 -18.27 -13.17
N SER A 68 11.32 -17.87 -13.95
CA SER A 68 12.61 -18.56 -14.05
C SER A 68 13.51 -18.30 -12.84
N ASP A 69 14.58 -19.08 -12.71
CA ASP A 69 15.62 -18.79 -11.72
C ASP A 69 16.29 -17.44 -11.98
N GLY A 70 16.41 -17.04 -13.24
CA GLY A 70 16.95 -15.75 -13.64
C GLY A 70 16.12 -14.57 -13.15
N ASP A 71 14.77 -14.70 -13.13
CA ASP A 71 13.87 -13.68 -12.60
C ASP A 71 14.04 -13.52 -11.08
N LEU A 72 14.15 -14.64 -10.37
CA LEU A 72 14.37 -14.61 -8.92
C LEU A 72 15.73 -14.04 -8.54
N GLU A 73 16.76 -14.32 -9.32
CA GLU A 73 18.09 -13.72 -9.15
C GLU A 73 18.07 -12.21 -9.50
N ALA A 74 17.24 -11.76 -10.46
CA ALA A 74 17.05 -10.34 -10.75
C ALA A 74 16.45 -9.62 -9.54
N VAL A 75 15.45 -10.21 -8.88
CA VAL A 75 14.87 -9.69 -7.63
C VAL A 75 15.95 -9.57 -6.56
N LYS A 76 16.72 -10.61 -6.29
CA LYS A 76 17.80 -10.56 -5.29
C LYS A 76 18.81 -9.45 -5.59
N ARG A 77 19.26 -9.31 -6.84
CA ARG A 77 20.18 -8.24 -7.26
C ARG A 77 19.60 -6.85 -7.01
N ALA A 78 18.32 -6.65 -7.32
CA ALA A 78 17.64 -5.39 -7.09
C ALA A 78 17.66 -4.99 -5.62
N PHE A 79 17.44 -5.93 -4.71
CA PHE A 79 17.49 -5.66 -3.28
C PHE A 79 18.93 -5.41 -2.76
N VAL A 80 19.90 -6.15 -3.25
CA VAL A 80 21.33 -5.93 -2.86
C VAL A 80 21.86 -4.59 -3.34
N SER A 81 21.38 -4.09 -4.48
CA SER A 81 21.81 -2.79 -5.02
C SER A 81 21.27 -1.58 -4.23
N HIS A 82 20.32 -1.80 -3.32
CA HIS A 82 19.91 -0.76 -2.38
C HIS A 82 20.98 -0.58 -1.30
N GLU A 83 21.55 0.61 -1.22
CA GLU A 83 22.42 0.98 -0.12
C GLU A 83 21.64 0.87 1.19
N LYS A 84 22.18 0.07 2.12
CA LYS A 84 21.66 0.02 3.49
C LYS A 84 21.92 1.39 4.12
N PRO A 85 20.94 1.97 4.82
CA PRO A 85 21.22 3.19 5.56
C PRO A 85 22.34 2.91 6.56
N ASP A 86 23.40 3.74 6.52
CA ASP A 86 24.54 3.69 7.44
C ASP A 86 24.05 3.86 8.88
N GLY A 87 23.58 2.82 9.53
CA GLY A 87 23.26 2.74 10.96
C GLY A 87 22.61 3.96 11.63
N LYS A 88 22.32 5.01 10.87
CA LYS A 88 21.64 6.21 11.33
C LYS A 88 20.13 5.98 11.28
N SER A 89 19.55 6.08 12.44
CA SER A 89 18.12 6.07 12.68
C SER A 89 17.34 6.67 11.50
N VAL A 90 16.62 5.80 10.79
CA VAL A 90 15.56 6.22 9.88
C VAL A 90 14.61 7.08 10.70
N ALA A 91 14.17 8.21 10.13
CA ALA A 91 13.21 9.08 10.78
C ALA A 91 12.05 8.27 11.39
N PRO A 92 11.60 8.61 12.61
CA PRO A 92 10.57 7.82 13.26
C PRO A 92 9.36 7.70 12.33
N LYS A 93 8.90 6.47 12.13
CA LYS A 93 7.70 6.19 11.36
C LYS A 93 6.59 7.09 11.88
N THR A 94 5.95 7.82 11.01
CA THR A 94 4.61 8.32 11.31
C THR A 94 3.78 7.06 11.58
N ALA A 95 3.34 6.89 12.83
CA ALA A 95 2.50 5.76 13.17
C ALA A 95 1.29 5.74 12.23
N LEU A 96 0.95 4.55 11.71
CA LEU A 96 -0.27 4.42 10.91
C LEU A 96 -1.45 4.95 11.73
N PRO A 97 -2.31 5.79 11.17
CA PRO A 97 -3.51 6.24 11.83
C PRO A 97 -4.34 5.04 12.29
N VAL A 98 -4.92 5.13 13.48
CA VAL A 98 -5.81 4.07 13.99
C VAL A 98 -7.09 4.09 13.16
N PHE A 99 -7.39 2.99 12.47
CA PHE A 99 -8.62 2.89 11.68
C PHE A 99 -9.84 2.70 12.57
N VAL A 100 -10.78 3.63 12.48
CA VAL A 100 -12.10 3.53 13.10
C VAL A 100 -13.12 3.28 11.99
N LEU A 101 -13.84 2.17 12.10
CA LEU A 101 -14.81 1.78 11.09
C LEU A 101 -15.89 2.87 10.89
N PRO A 102 -16.07 3.37 9.65
CA PRO A 102 -17.07 4.39 9.36
C PRO A 102 -18.51 3.91 9.62
N GLU A 103 -19.37 4.82 10.08
CA GLU A 103 -20.78 4.53 10.28
C GLU A 103 -21.55 4.56 8.94
N LYS A 104 -22.41 3.60 8.72
CA LYS A 104 -23.28 3.55 7.54
C LYS A 104 -24.47 4.49 7.70
N ARG A 105 -24.61 5.49 6.81
CA ARG A 105 -25.72 6.44 6.75
C ARG A 105 -26.74 6.11 5.67
N LEU A 106 -26.26 5.72 4.49
CA LEU A 106 -27.08 5.35 3.34
C LEU A 106 -26.75 3.92 2.89
N SER A 107 -27.66 3.29 2.18
CA SER A 107 -27.29 2.09 1.44
C SER A 107 -26.34 2.47 0.29
N VAL A 108 -25.50 1.54 -0.14
CA VAL A 108 -24.61 1.74 -1.31
C VAL A 108 -25.41 2.22 -2.52
N ARG A 109 -26.56 1.58 -2.77
CA ARG A 109 -27.45 1.96 -3.87
C ARG A 109 -27.92 3.41 -3.76
N GLN A 110 -28.38 3.85 -2.60
CA GLN A 110 -28.82 5.24 -2.40
C GLN A 110 -27.66 6.21 -2.66
N ALA A 111 -26.50 5.99 -2.05
CA ALA A 111 -25.34 6.87 -2.20
C ALA A 111 -24.87 7.00 -3.66
N VAL A 112 -24.82 5.88 -4.39
CA VAL A 112 -24.37 5.85 -5.80
C VAL A 112 -25.33 6.60 -6.74
N PHE A 113 -26.64 6.59 -6.45
CA PHE A 113 -27.64 7.28 -7.28
C PHE A 113 -27.99 8.70 -6.81
N CYS A 114 -27.44 9.16 -5.68
CA CYS A 114 -27.53 10.55 -5.27
C CYS A 114 -26.65 11.46 -6.14
N SER A 115 -27.02 12.74 -6.20
CA SER A 115 -26.10 13.77 -6.70
C SER A 115 -24.83 13.79 -5.85
N SER A 116 -23.70 14.04 -6.47
CA SER A 116 -22.39 13.96 -5.79
C SER A 116 -21.45 15.04 -6.30
N GLU A 117 -20.54 15.44 -5.44
CA GLU A 117 -19.48 16.41 -5.73
C GLU A 117 -18.11 15.88 -5.26
N SER A 118 -17.05 16.40 -5.84
CA SER A 118 -15.69 16.12 -5.41
C SER A 118 -15.18 17.25 -4.54
N ILE A 119 -14.75 16.94 -3.33
CA ILE A 119 -14.24 17.95 -2.38
C ILE A 119 -12.85 17.55 -1.88
N PRO A 120 -12.03 18.50 -1.41
CA PRO A 120 -10.78 18.20 -0.73
C PRO A 120 -11.02 17.26 0.47
N VAL A 121 -10.11 16.29 0.67
CA VAL A 121 -10.24 15.28 1.74
C VAL A 121 -10.37 15.94 3.12
N GLU A 122 -9.65 17.02 3.38
CA GLU A 122 -9.72 17.76 4.65
C GLU A 122 -11.11 18.35 4.97
N ASN A 123 -11.93 18.57 3.96
CA ASN A 123 -13.28 19.13 4.10
C ASN A 123 -14.37 18.05 4.14
N SER A 124 -13.98 16.77 4.18
CA SER A 124 -14.92 15.66 4.01
C SER A 124 -15.44 15.06 5.31
N VAL A 125 -14.92 15.44 6.47
CA VAL A 125 -15.38 14.91 7.77
C VAL A 125 -16.89 15.16 7.93
N GLY A 126 -17.63 14.10 8.29
CA GLY A 126 -19.09 14.15 8.47
C GLY A 126 -19.89 14.01 7.17
N ARG A 127 -19.26 14.13 6.00
CA ARG A 127 -19.94 13.93 4.71
C ARG A 127 -20.13 12.44 4.41
N VAL A 128 -21.13 12.12 3.61
CA VAL A 128 -21.40 10.74 3.16
C VAL A 128 -20.64 10.46 1.88
N ALA A 129 -19.83 9.41 1.85
CA ALA A 129 -19.11 8.99 0.66
C ALA A 129 -20.08 8.55 -0.46
N ALA A 130 -19.91 9.10 -1.65
CA ALA A 130 -20.68 8.73 -2.84
C ALA A 130 -20.01 7.59 -3.63
N SER A 131 -18.69 7.47 -3.52
CA SER A 131 -17.93 6.38 -4.12
C SER A 131 -16.88 5.87 -3.13
N PRO A 132 -16.39 4.63 -3.31
CA PRO A 132 -15.28 4.14 -2.49
C PRO A 132 -14.04 5.02 -2.66
N ALA A 133 -13.38 5.33 -1.54
CA ALA A 133 -12.01 5.84 -1.55
C ALA A 133 -11.06 4.66 -1.39
N VAL A 134 -10.36 4.33 -2.45
CA VAL A 134 -9.56 3.11 -2.54
C VAL A 134 -8.32 3.36 -3.40
N ALA A 135 -7.18 2.86 -2.95
CA ALA A 135 -6.01 2.70 -3.80
C ALA A 135 -6.03 1.30 -4.43
N CYS A 136 -5.74 1.21 -5.70
CA CYS A 136 -5.71 -0.08 -6.41
C CYS A 136 -4.33 -0.25 -7.07
N PRO A 137 -3.68 -1.41 -6.92
CA PRO A 137 -3.91 -2.49 -5.98
C PRO A 137 -3.56 -2.11 -4.53
N PRO A 138 -4.07 -2.78 -3.48
CA PRO A 138 -4.90 -3.98 -3.51
C PRO A 138 -6.40 -3.74 -3.51
N ALA A 139 -6.88 -2.53 -3.82
CA ALA A 139 -8.30 -2.16 -3.87
C ALA A 139 -9.06 -2.39 -2.54
N ILE A 140 -8.39 -2.16 -1.42
CA ILE A 140 -9.02 -2.17 -0.08
C ILE A 140 -9.57 -0.76 0.19
N PRO A 141 -10.89 -0.59 0.29
CA PRO A 141 -11.47 0.72 0.50
C PRO A 141 -11.25 1.21 1.94
N VAL A 142 -10.87 2.47 2.09
CA VAL A 142 -10.82 3.18 3.36
C VAL A 142 -12.23 3.60 3.80
N VAL A 143 -13.07 3.94 2.84
CA VAL A 143 -14.50 4.23 3.01
C VAL A 143 -15.26 3.75 1.79
N ILE A 144 -16.47 3.24 1.98
CA ILE A 144 -17.34 2.81 0.88
C ILE A 144 -18.56 3.75 0.73
N SER A 145 -19.24 3.64 -0.42
CA SER A 145 -20.43 4.46 -0.70
C SER A 145 -21.50 4.29 0.39
N GLY A 146 -21.98 5.40 0.91
CA GLY A 146 -23.03 5.43 1.94
C GLY A 146 -22.51 5.49 3.37
N GLU A 147 -21.21 5.44 3.59
CA GLU A 147 -20.59 5.62 4.90
C GLU A 147 -20.26 7.09 5.19
N ILE A 148 -20.31 7.46 6.47
CA ILE A 148 -19.90 8.78 6.94
C ILE A 148 -18.37 8.80 7.06
N ILE A 149 -17.74 9.72 6.36
CA ILE A 149 -16.30 9.93 6.46
C ILE A 149 -15.98 10.51 7.85
N ASN A 150 -15.23 9.78 8.65
CA ASN A 150 -14.78 10.21 9.97
C ASN A 150 -13.34 10.75 9.93
N GLU A 151 -12.86 11.31 11.03
CA GLU A 151 -11.52 11.88 11.14
C GLU A 151 -10.43 10.84 10.84
N SER A 152 -10.55 9.61 11.38
CA SER A 152 -9.55 8.56 11.12
C SER A 152 -9.49 8.15 9.64
N THR A 153 -10.64 8.15 8.96
CA THR A 153 -10.71 7.92 7.51
C THR A 153 -9.96 9.01 6.74
N VAL A 154 -10.14 10.28 7.12
CA VAL A 154 -9.43 11.41 6.52
C VAL A 154 -7.92 11.30 6.75
N GLU A 155 -7.49 10.96 7.95
CA GLU A 155 -6.07 10.78 8.27
C GLU A 155 -5.44 9.67 7.42
N ILE A 156 -6.13 8.53 7.24
CA ILE A 156 -5.66 7.43 6.41
C ILE A 156 -5.62 7.83 4.94
N MET A 157 -6.66 8.49 4.42
CA MET A 157 -6.67 8.99 3.05
C MET A 157 -5.50 9.95 2.79
N LYS A 158 -5.23 10.88 3.71
CA LYS A 158 -4.06 11.78 3.64
C LYS A 158 -2.73 11.02 3.69
N TYR A 159 -2.65 10.01 4.55
CA TYR A 159 -1.45 9.18 4.65
C TYR A 159 -1.09 8.51 3.32
N TYR A 160 -2.09 8.06 2.57
CA TYR A 160 -1.93 7.46 1.24
C TYR A 160 -1.97 8.47 0.08
N GLY A 161 -1.96 9.78 0.38
CA GLY A 161 -1.86 10.83 -0.63
C GLY A 161 -3.15 11.10 -1.40
N THR A 162 -4.31 10.72 -0.85
CA THR A 162 -5.60 11.06 -1.46
C THR A 162 -5.88 12.55 -1.23
N GLU A 163 -6.03 13.31 -2.31
CA GLU A 163 -6.28 14.76 -2.23
C GLU A 163 -7.77 15.09 -2.27
N TYR A 164 -8.56 14.33 -3.02
CA TYR A 164 -9.99 14.55 -3.22
C TYR A 164 -10.79 13.30 -2.96
N VAL A 165 -12.00 13.48 -2.46
CA VAL A 165 -12.98 12.41 -2.24
C VAL A 165 -14.34 12.83 -2.79
N ARG A 166 -15.09 11.85 -3.29
CA ARG A 166 -16.42 12.07 -3.82
C ARG A 166 -17.48 11.86 -2.75
N VAL A 167 -18.30 12.87 -2.50
CA VAL A 167 -19.33 12.87 -1.45
C VAL A 167 -20.70 13.14 -2.03
N VAL A 168 -21.75 12.66 -1.35
CA VAL A 168 -23.12 12.98 -1.68
C VAL A 168 -23.35 14.47 -1.42
N THR A 169 -23.99 15.18 -2.39
CA THR A 169 -24.41 16.57 -2.18
C THR A 169 -25.54 16.64 -1.17
N GLU A 170 -25.54 17.68 -0.34
CA GLU A 170 -26.61 17.98 0.62
C GLU A 170 -27.89 18.41 -0.05
#